data_e3d7031efaf97073f73dc69584f33860
#
_entry.id   e3d7031efaf97073f73dc69584f33860
#
_cell.length_a   1.000
_cell.length_b   1.000
_cell.length_c   1.000
_cell.angle_alpha   90.00
_cell.angle_beta   90.00
_cell.angle_gamma   90.00
#
_symmetry.space_group_name_H-M   'P 1'
#
loop_
_entity.id
_entity.type
_entity.pdbx_description
1 polymer ?
#
loop_
_entity_poly.entity_id
_entity_poly.type
_entity_poly.pdbx_seq_one_letter_code
_entity_poly.pdbx_strand_id
1 'polypeptide(L)'
;METKISVLLADPGEQYRAAYSKAIGQETDMELVAQTDNGLRAEELITKFQPDVVVLDLVLPNLDGLSLLTHLRAKNASSRVIV
;
A
#
# COMPACT_ATOMS: atom_id res chain seq x y z
N MET A 1 14.46 16.81 -12.30
CA MET A 1 13.06 16.49 -11.94
C MET A 1 13.07 15.58 -10.72
N GLU A 2 12.37 15.94 -9.69
CA GLU A 2 12.33 15.15 -8.47
C GLU A 2 11.44 13.93 -8.63
N THR A 3 11.93 12.79 -8.20
CA THR A 3 11.15 11.56 -8.16
C THR A 3 10.49 11.44 -6.80
N LYS A 4 9.18 11.36 -6.79
CA LYS A 4 8.43 11.17 -5.54
C LYS A 4 8.44 9.70 -5.12
N ILE A 5 8.40 9.48 -3.81
CA ILE A 5 8.21 8.15 -3.24
C ILE A 5 6.77 7.74 -3.44
N SER A 6 6.53 6.66 -4.15
CA SER A 6 5.18 6.16 -4.39
C SER A 6 4.72 5.28 -3.24
N VAL A 7 3.52 5.55 -2.74
CA VAL A 7 2.95 4.86 -1.58
C VAL A 7 1.61 4.24 -1.96
N LEU A 8 1.43 3.00 -1.56
CA LEU A 8 0.15 2.30 -1.64
C LEU A 8 -0.34 2.03 -0.23
N LEU A 9 -1.61 2.28 0.02
CA LEU A 9 -2.23 2.13 1.32
C LEU A 9 -3.28 1.03 1.28
N ALA A 10 -3.14 0.03 2.15
CA ALA A 10 -4.09 -1.07 2.30
C ALA A 10 -4.56 -1.14 3.75
N ASP A 11 -5.78 -0.69 4.01
CA ASP A 11 -6.37 -0.60 5.34
C ASP A 11 -7.89 -0.68 5.21
N PRO A 12 -8.57 -1.51 6.02
CA PRO A 12 -10.03 -1.61 5.95
C PRO A 12 -10.77 -0.40 6.51
N GLY A 13 -10.10 0.44 7.31
CA GLY A 13 -10.72 1.58 7.96
C GLY A 13 -10.72 2.83 7.07
N GLU A 14 -11.90 3.26 6.64
CA GLU A 14 -12.04 4.45 5.80
C GLU A 14 -11.43 5.69 6.46
N GLN A 15 -11.62 5.85 7.77
CA GLN A 15 -11.07 6.99 8.50
C GLN A 15 -9.56 6.99 8.50
N TYR A 16 -8.94 5.83 8.66
CA TYR A 16 -7.49 5.70 8.63
C TYR A 16 -6.94 5.98 7.24
N ARG A 17 -7.61 5.45 6.20
CA ARG A 17 -7.19 5.74 4.82
C ARG A 17 -7.28 7.23 4.51
N ALA A 18 -8.34 7.89 4.96
CA ALA A 18 -8.50 9.33 4.76
C ALA A 18 -7.40 10.13 5.47
N ALA A 19 -7.07 9.75 6.70
CA ALA A 19 -6.02 10.43 7.47
C ALA A 19 -4.64 10.26 6.85
N TYR A 20 -4.28 9.05 6.44
CA TYR A 20 -3.01 8.78 5.77
C TYR A 20 -2.93 9.45 4.41
N SER A 21 -4.02 9.42 3.65
CA SER A 21 -4.08 10.08 2.35
C SER A 21 -3.82 11.58 2.46
N LYS A 22 -4.43 12.21 3.47
CA LYS A 22 -4.22 13.64 3.74
C LYS A 22 -2.77 13.92 4.13
N ALA A 23 -2.21 13.11 5.03
CA ALA A 23 -0.84 13.29 5.49
C ALA A 23 0.16 13.14 4.34
N ILE A 24 -0.02 12.14 3.50
CA ILE A 24 0.85 11.90 2.35
C ILE A 24 0.72 13.04 1.34
N GLY A 25 -0.51 13.52 1.12
CA GLY A 25 -0.77 14.63 0.20
C GLY A 25 -0.13 15.95 0.60
N GLN A 26 0.23 16.11 1.88
CA GLN A 26 0.91 17.30 2.38
C GLN A 26 2.43 17.26 2.18
N GLU A 27 2.97 16.09 1.83
CA GLU A 27 4.40 15.93 1.62
C GLU A 27 4.75 16.16 0.15
N THR A 28 5.82 16.91 -0.10
CA THR A 28 6.23 17.23 -1.47
C THR A 28 7.00 16.10 -2.16
N ASP A 29 7.53 15.17 -1.36
CA ASP A 29 8.38 14.06 -1.84
C ASP A 29 7.65 12.71 -1.87
N MET A 30 6.36 12.69 -1.57
CA MET A 30 5.55 11.48 -1.51
C MET A 30 4.30 11.60 -2.35
N GLU A 31 3.83 10.47 -2.84
CA GLU A 31 2.63 10.41 -3.68
C GLU A 31 1.85 9.14 -3.34
N LEU A 32 0.57 9.29 -3.04
CA LEU A 32 -0.32 8.14 -2.87
C LEU A 32 -0.79 7.68 -4.24
N VAL A 33 -0.28 6.55 -4.70
CA VAL A 33 -0.61 6.04 -6.06
C VAL A 33 -1.85 5.17 -6.07
N ALA A 34 -2.19 4.55 -4.95
CA ALA A 34 -3.40 3.74 -4.83
C ALA A 34 -3.74 3.49 -3.37
N GLN A 35 -5.01 3.19 -3.12
CA GLN A 35 -5.46 2.77 -1.80
C GLN A 35 -6.60 1.77 -1.94
N THR A 36 -6.71 0.89 -0.96
CA THR A 36 -7.76 -0.13 -0.97
C THR A 36 -8.08 -0.59 0.45
N ASP A 37 -9.27 -1.18 0.62
CA ASP A 37 -9.72 -1.81 1.86
C ASP A 37 -9.65 -3.33 1.81
N ASN A 38 -9.05 -3.91 0.78
CA ASN A 38 -9.20 -5.30 0.41
C ASN A 38 -7.83 -5.89 0.02
N GLY A 39 -7.48 -7.04 0.62
CA GLY A 39 -6.19 -7.67 0.40
C GLY A 39 -5.97 -8.19 -1.01
N LEU A 40 -6.99 -8.73 -1.66
CA LEU A 40 -6.86 -9.19 -3.06
C LEU A 40 -6.63 -8.02 -3.99
N ARG A 41 -7.36 -6.93 -3.77
CA ARG A 41 -7.17 -5.72 -4.57
C ARG A 41 -5.80 -5.10 -4.32
N ALA A 42 -5.32 -5.15 -3.07
CA ALA A 42 -3.98 -4.68 -2.74
C ALA A 42 -2.92 -5.42 -3.55
N GLU A 43 -3.03 -6.75 -3.64
CA GLU A 43 -2.08 -7.56 -4.41
C GLU A 43 -2.07 -7.14 -5.89
N GLU A 44 -3.25 -6.95 -6.48
CA GLU A 44 -3.37 -6.48 -7.86
C GLU A 44 -2.72 -5.12 -8.07
N LEU A 45 -3.00 -4.18 -7.16
CA LEU A 45 -2.50 -2.81 -7.25
C LEU A 45 -0.99 -2.75 -7.05
N ILE A 46 -0.45 -3.55 -6.14
CA ILE A 46 1.01 -3.63 -5.93
C ILE A 46 1.69 -4.14 -7.20
N THR A 47 1.13 -5.16 -7.81
CA THR A 47 1.66 -5.72 -9.07
C THR A 47 1.61 -4.69 -10.19
N LYS A 48 0.52 -3.93 -10.26
CA LYS A 48 0.32 -2.93 -11.30
C LYS A 48 1.22 -1.71 -11.15
N PHE A 49 1.26 -1.14 -9.94
CA PHE A 49 1.95 0.12 -9.69
C PHE A 49 3.39 -0.03 -9.21
N GLN A 50 3.73 -1.18 -8.65
CA GLN A 50 5.06 -1.43 -8.07
C GLN A 50 5.51 -0.27 -7.16
N PRO A 51 4.71 0.04 -6.12
CA PRO A 51 5.01 1.21 -5.28
C PRO A 51 6.32 1.03 -4.52
N ASP A 52 6.93 2.14 -4.15
CA ASP A 52 8.13 2.11 -3.33
C ASP A 52 7.83 1.62 -1.92
N VAL A 53 6.68 2.04 -1.38
CA VAL A 53 6.27 1.70 -0.01
C VAL A 53 4.81 1.24 -0.01
N VAL A 54 4.55 0.18 0.75
CA VAL A 54 3.19 -0.29 1.03
C VAL A 54 2.94 -0.14 2.52
N VAL A 55 1.93 0.63 2.89
CA VAL A 55 1.44 0.72 4.28
C VAL A 55 0.30 -0.27 4.40
N LEU A 56 0.49 -1.31 5.21
CA LEU A 56 -0.36 -2.49 5.20
C LEU A 56 -0.94 -2.78 6.58
N ASP A 57 -2.27 -2.84 6.68
CA ASP A 57 -2.94 -3.40 7.83
C ASP A 57 -2.95 -4.93 7.67
N LEU A 58 -2.58 -5.66 8.70
CA LEU A 58 -2.56 -7.13 8.64
C LEU A 58 -3.95 -7.75 8.63
N VAL A 59 -4.96 -7.02 9.10
CA VAL A 59 -6.34 -7.52 9.14
C VAL A 59 -7.12 -6.94 7.97
N LEU A 60 -7.00 -7.57 6.81
CA LEU A 60 -7.70 -7.17 5.60
C LEU A 60 -8.71 -8.24 5.18
N PRO A 61 -9.88 -7.85 4.65
CA PRO A 61 -10.80 -8.83 4.08
C PRO A 61 -10.26 -9.42 2.77
N ASN A 62 -10.72 -10.61 2.45
CA ASN A 62 -10.46 -11.38 1.24
C ASN A 62 -9.06 -11.98 1.14
N LEU A 63 -8.03 -11.23 1.50
CA LEU A 63 -6.66 -11.73 1.62
C LEU A 63 -6.01 -10.95 2.74
N ASP A 64 -5.74 -11.60 3.87
CA ASP A 64 -5.14 -10.94 5.01
C ASP A 64 -3.71 -10.46 4.71
N GLY A 65 -3.25 -9.48 5.51
CA GLY A 65 -1.97 -8.84 5.27
C GLY A 65 -0.78 -9.79 5.39
N LEU A 66 -0.86 -10.80 6.24
CA LEU A 66 0.22 -11.77 6.41
C LEU A 66 0.34 -12.65 5.16
N SER A 67 -0.78 -13.10 4.61
CA SER A 67 -0.81 -13.87 3.36
C SER A 67 -0.30 -13.01 2.20
N LEU A 68 -0.70 -11.75 2.17
CA LEU A 68 -0.22 -10.80 1.15
C LEU A 68 1.30 -10.64 1.22
N LEU A 69 1.86 -10.48 2.41
CA LEU A 69 3.32 -10.41 2.59
C LEU A 69 4.02 -11.64 2.04
N THR A 70 3.46 -12.82 2.31
CA THR A 70 4.00 -14.08 1.81
C THR A 70 4.00 -14.11 0.28
N HIS A 71 2.90 -13.69 -0.33
CA HIS A 71 2.78 -13.61 -1.79
C HIS A 71 3.79 -12.64 -2.39
N LEU A 72 3.96 -11.47 -1.77
CA LEU A 72 4.89 -10.46 -2.25
C LEU A 72 6.35 -10.94 -2.19
N ARG A 73 6.70 -11.66 -1.13
CA ARG A 73 8.04 -12.27 -1.01
C ARG A 73 8.28 -13.32 -2.08
N ALA A 74 7.27 -14.16 -2.36
CA ALA A 74 7.38 -15.19 -3.37
C ALA A 74 7.58 -14.61 -4.77
N LYS A 75 7.04 -13.42 -5.02
CA LYS A 75 7.15 -12.71 -6.30
C LYS A 75 8.39 -11.81 -6.37
N ASN A 76 9.21 -11.77 -5.34
CA ASN A 76 10.34 -10.85 -5.25
C ASN A 76 9.93 -9.39 -5.46
N ALA A 77 8.81 -9.00 -4.89
CA ALA A 77 8.35 -7.63 -4.99
C ALA A 77 9.35 -6.69 -4.33
N SER A 78 9.66 -5.57 -4.97
CA SER A 78 10.68 -4.62 -4.51
C SER A 78 10.15 -3.62 -3.50
N SER A 79 8.84 -3.59 -3.26
CA SER A 79 8.23 -2.64 -2.33
C SER A 79 8.67 -2.89 -0.90
N ARG A 80 8.91 -1.82 -0.16
CA ARG A 80 9.11 -1.89 1.29
C ARG A 80 7.74 -1.88 1.96
N VAL A 81 7.53 -2.73 2.95
CA VAL A 81 6.24 -2.87 3.61
C VAL A 81 6.34 -2.38 5.06
N ILE A 82 5.42 -1.48 5.41
CA ILE A 82 5.25 -0.97 6.77
C ILE A 82 3.91 -1.49 7.29
N VAL A 83 3.95 -2.18 8.39
CA VAL A 83 2.77 -2.78 9.02
C VAL A 83 2.26 -1.91 10.16
#